data_7b2b38d9deaea206970a2af0f760d322
#
_entry.id   7b2b38d9deaea206970a2af0f760d322
#
_cell.length_a   1.000
_cell.length_b   1.000
_cell.length_c   1.000
_cell.angle_alpha   90.00
_cell.angle_beta   90.00
_cell.angle_gamma   90.00
#
_symmetry.space_group_name_H-M   'P 1'
#
loop_
_entity.id
_entity.type
_entity.pdbx_description
1 polymer ?
#
loop_
_entity_poly.entity_id
_entity_poly.type
_entity_poly.pdbx_seq_one_letter_code
_entity_poly.pdbx_strand_id
1 'polypeptide(L)'
;CKNSPIKGLTEVPGAIDPSTGTCLTPPRPVLFCTSPDGTQANQTCKDEGPLTLERSTTVDEEISAKVIDFLDRNDPKKTNKPFFVWYNPARMHITTMLSPKYLAMLGEKGGKDWGINEVGMKQMDDNIGLVLAKLEAMGQLDNTIVVFTTDNGAEVITYPDGGVTPFRGGKLTTWEGGMRVPMMARWPGHIPAGTTNDQIFSMLDWLPTLVNIAGGPT
;
A
#
# COMPACT_ATOMS: atom_id res chain seq x y z
N CYS A 1 11.84 -2.02 -21.63
CA CYS A 1 11.89 -2.34 -22.64
C CYS A 1 12.46 -3.69 -23.07
N LYS A 2 13.56 -3.88 -23.81
CA LYS A 2 13.93 -5.19 -24.40
C LYS A 2 14.18 -6.37 -23.43
N ASN A 3 14.23 -6.16 -22.14
CA ASN A 3 14.53 -7.20 -21.14
C ASN A 3 13.42 -7.42 -20.12
N SER A 4 12.16 -7.17 -20.48
CA SER A 4 11.05 -7.58 -19.62
C SER A 4 10.96 -9.12 -19.60
N PRO A 5 11.02 -9.76 -18.41
CA PRO A 5 10.85 -11.21 -18.31
C PRO A 5 9.43 -11.67 -18.62
N ILE A 6 8.49 -10.74 -18.80
CA ILE A 6 7.09 -11.04 -19.12
C ILE A 6 6.94 -11.00 -20.63
N LYS A 7 6.93 -12.17 -21.26
CA LYS A 7 6.57 -12.32 -22.69
C LYS A 7 5.19 -11.70 -22.91
N GLY A 8 5.13 -10.63 -23.72
CA GLY A 8 3.89 -9.94 -24.09
C GLY A 8 3.72 -8.53 -23.54
N LEU A 9 4.53 -8.10 -22.55
CA LEU A 9 4.57 -6.70 -22.08
C LEU A 9 5.75 -5.91 -22.64
N THR A 10 6.36 -6.40 -23.70
CA THR A 10 7.57 -5.81 -24.31
C THR A 10 7.33 -4.51 -25.06
N GLU A 11 6.08 -4.14 -25.31
CA GLU A 11 5.78 -2.98 -26.13
C GLU A 11 4.59 -2.20 -25.55
N VAL A 12 4.89 -1.28 -24.64
CA VAL A 12 3.99 -0.13 -24.52
C VAL A 12 4.31 0.78 -25.72
N PRO A 13 3.38 0.95 -26.67
CA PRO A 13 3.61 1.84 -27.82
C PRO A 13 4.01 3.23 -27.33
N GLY A 14 5.15 3.75 -27.78
CA GLY A 14 5.70 5.03 -27.37
C GLY A 14 6.74 4.98 -26.25
N ALA A 15 7.00 3.82 -25.63
CA ALA A 15 8.02 3.68 -24.61
C ALA A 15 9.42 3.37 -25.17
N ILE A 16 9.56 3.06 -26.45
CA ILE A 16 10.83 2.75 -27.13
C ILE A 16 11.05 3.76 -28.24
N ASP A 17 12.22 4.38 -28.28
CA ASP A 17 12.66 5.16 -29.43
C ASP A 17 12.81 4.23 -30.65
N PRO A 18 12.04 4.43 -31.71
CA PRO A 18 12.06 3.54 -32.86
C PRO A 18 13.38 3.61 -33.64
N SER A 19 14.16 4.70 -33.50
CA SER A 19 15.43 4.89 -34.20
C SER A 19 16.61 4.25 -33.49
N THR A 20 16.61 4.21 -32.17
CA THR A 20 17.72 3.74 -31.35
C THR A 20 17.41 2.42 -30.63
N GLY A 21 16.14 2.04 -30.54
CA GLY A 21 15.68 0.92 -29.73
C GLY A 21 15.88 1.15 -28.21
N THR A 22 16.11 2.40 -27.82
CA THR A 22 16.34 2.80 -26.42
C THR A 22 15.01 2.99 -25.69
N CYS A 23 14.96 2.61 -24.44
CA CYS A 23 13.80 2.90 -23.58
C CYS A 23 13.67 4.38 -23.32
N LEU A 24 12.57 5.00 -23.79
CA LEU A 24 12.28 6.42 -23.60
C LEU A 24 11.93 6.77 -22.15
N THR A 25 11.41 5.78 -21.41
CA THR A 25 11.06 5.91 -20.00
C THR A 25 11.74 4.80 -19.20
N PRO A 26 13.00 5.00 -18.80
CA PRO A 26 13.68 4.03 -17.94
C PRO A 26 12.92 3.90 -16.60
N PRO A 27 13.01 2.75 -15.93
CA PRO A 27 12.43 2.58 -14.61
C PRO A 27 12.94 3.67 -13.67
N ARG A 28 12.03 4.29 -12.93
CA ARG A 28 12.41 5.29 -11.93
C ARG A 28 13.17 4.64 -10.79
N PRO A 29 14.09 5.36 -10.12
CA PRO A 29 14.76 4.84 -8.95
C PRO A 29 13.78 4.66 -7.78
N VAL A 30 14.03 3.65 -6.97
CA VAL A 30 13.44 3.54 -5.63
C VAL A 30 14.30 4.38 -4.70
N LEU A 31 13.72 5.38 -4.06
CA LEU A 31 14.42 6.26 -3.15
C LEU A 31 14.13 5.86 -1.70
N PHE A 32 15.18 5.72 -0.91
CA PHE A 32 15.11 5.63 0.53
C PHE A 32 15.52 6.96 1.13
N CYS A 33 14.56 7.67 1.73
CA CYS A 33 14.77 9.00 2.27
C CYS A 33 14.65 8.99 3.79
N THR A 34 15.53 9.73 4.45
CA THR A 34 15.52 9.94 5.91
C THR A 34 15.63 11.41 6.22
N SER A 35 15.02 11.83 7.32
CA SER A 35 15.16 13.18 7.88
C SER A 35 15.37 13.08 9.38
N PRO A 36 16.44 13.65 9.94
CA PRO A 36 16.73 13.60 11.36
C PRO A 36 15.70 14.33 12.23
N ASP A 37 15.09 15.36 11.70
CA ASP A 37 14.13 16.25 12.38
C ASP A 37 12.71 16.17 11.82
N GLY A 38 12.48 15.27 10.86
CA GLY A 38 11.18 15.11 10.20
C GLY A 38 10.84 16.19 9.18
N THR A 39 11.74 17.13 8.92
CA THR A 39 11.50 18.20 7.94
C THR A 39 11.97 17.81 6.54
N GLN A 40 11.29 18.32 5.51
CA GLN A 40 11.71 18.12 4.13
C GLN A 40 13.04 18.81 3.82
N ALA A 41 13.34 19.91 4.49
CA ALA A 41 14.57 20.68 4.27
C ALA A 41 15.84 19.89 4.64
N ASN A 42 15.74 19.00 5.63
CA ASN A 42 16.85 18.17 6.09
C ASN A 42 16.72 16.70 5.64
N GLN A 43 15.90 16.45 4.63
CA GLN A 43 15.77 15.13 4.04
C GLN A 43 16.98 14.77 3.18
N THR A 44 17.50 13.58 3.40
CA THR A 44 18.50 12.96 2.54
C THR A 44 17.94 11.70 1.91
N CYS A 45 18.14 11.54 0.60
CA CYS A 45 17.65 10.39 -0.14
C CYS A 45 18.79 9.60 -0.76
N LYS A 46 18.73 8.28 -0.62
CA LYS A 46 19.63 7.35 -1.29
C LYS A 46 18.86 6.65 -2.41
N ASP A 47 19.46 6.57 -3.58
CA ASP A 47 18.98 5.74 -4.67
C ASP A 47 19.28 4.26 -4.36
N GLU A 48 18.23 3.44 -4.25
CA GLU A 48 18.31 1.98 -4.03
C GLU A 48 18.13 1.18 -5.33
N GLY A 49 18.30 1.83 -6.46
CA GLY A 49 18.23 1.24 -7.80
C GLY A 49 16.84 1.31 -8.44
N PRO A 50 16.72 0.88 -9.68
CA PRO A 50 15.52 1.06 -10.48
C PRO A 50 14.37 0.16 -10.01
N LEU A 51 13.15 0.67 -10.10
CA LEU A 51 11.92 -0.12 -9.97
C LEU A 51 11.67 -0.87 -11.30
N THR A 52 12.31 -2.02 -11.46
CA THR A 52 12.10 -2.89 -12.61
C THR A 52 10.78 -3.65 -12.49
N LEU A 53 10.31 -4.25 -13.58
CA LEU A 53 9.12 -5.12 -13.53
C LEU A 53 9.30 -6.30 -12.57
N GLU A 54 10.49 -6.90 -12.55
CA GLU A 54 10.82 -7.96 -11.59
C GLU A 54 10.74 -7.47 -10.15
N ARG A 55 11.40 -6.34 -9.82
CA ARG A 55 11.35 -5.74 -8.50
C ARG A 55 9.93 -5.33 -8.08
N SER A 56 9.10 -4.89 -9.03
CA SER A 56 7.69 -4.56 -8.78
C SER A 56 6.88 -5.75 -8.26
N THR A 57 7.31 -6.99 -8.53
CA THR A 57 6.62 -8.18 -8.01
C THR A 57 6.75 -8.34 -6.51
N THR A 58 7.77 -7.75 -5.88
CA THR A 58 8.11 -7.86 -4.45
C THR A 58 8.30 -6.51 -3.77
N VAL A 59 7.93 -5.41 -4.40
CA VAL A 59 8.13 -4.06 -3.83
C VAL A 59 7.40 -3.86 -2.52
N ASP A 60 6.24 -4.48 -2.33
CA ASP A 60 5.48 -4.37 -1.07
C ASP A 60 6.17 -5.14 0.07
N GLU A 61 6.86 -6.22 -0.23
CA GLU A 61 7.73 -6.92 0.73
C GLU A 61 8.91 -6.03 1.14
N GLU A 62 9.50 -5.28 0.19
CA GLU A 62 10.55 -4.31 0.51
C GLU A 62 10.01 -3.18 1.40
N ILE A 63 8.83 -2.62 1.07
CA ILE A 63 8.18 -1.59 1.89
C ILE A 63 7.87 -2.13 3.29
N SER A 64 7.30 -3.33 3.38
CA SER A 64 7.00 -3.98 4.67
C SER A 64 8.25 -4.18 5.51
N ALA A 65 9.35 -4.60 4.91
CA ALA A 65 10.64 -4.75 5.60
C ALA A 65 11.16 -3.42 6.14
N LYS A 66 11.00 -2.32 5.39
CA LYS A 66 11.37 -0.96 5.84
C LYS A 66 10.46 -0.48 6.99
N VAL A 67 9.16 -0.81 6.95
CA VAL A 67 8.24 -0.52 8.07
C VAL A 67 8.66 -1.29 9.32
N ILE A 68 8.97 -2.57 9.19
CA ILE A 68 9.41 -3.41 10.31
C ILE A 68 10.72 -2.88 10.91
N ASP A 69 11.71 -2.52 10.08
CA ASP A 69 12.96 -1.90 10.54
C ASP A 69 12.70 -0.55 11.25
N PHE A 70 11.80 0.27 10.72
CA PHE A 70 11.40 1.51 11.37
C PHE A 70 10.79 1.26 12.75
N LEU A 71 9.88 0.29 12.89
CA LEU A 71 9.27 -0.07 14.16
C LEU A 71 10.32 -0.57 15.17
N ASP A 72 11.30 -1.36 14.73
CA ASP A 72 12.40 -1.83 15.60
C ASP A 72 13.25 -0.70 16.16
N ARG A 73 13.57 0.29 15.32
CA ARG A 73 14.38 1.44 15.73
C ARG A 73 13.59 2.45 16.57
N ASN A 74 12.27 2.51 16.41
CA ASN A 74 11.39 3.46 17.09
C ASN A 74 10.46 2.77 18.11
N ASP A 75 10.86 1.61 18.63
CA ASP A 75 10.10 0.94 19.68
C ASP A 75 9.92 1.88 20.90
N PRO A 76 8.68 2.19 21.30
CA PRO A 76 8.41 3.07 22.44
C PRO A 76 9.08 2.61 23.75
N LYS A 77 9.30 1.30 23.92
CA LYS A 77 10.01 0.75 25.09
C LYS A 77 11.49 1.15 25.11
N LYS A 78 12.08 1.45 23.94
CA LYS A 78 13.48 1.88 23.80
C LYS A 78 13.63 3.39 23.73
N THR A 79 12.71 4.05 23.02
CA THR A 79 12.80 5.48 22.69
C THR A 79 12.04 6.38 23.64
N ASN A 80 11.08 5.83 24.39
CA ASN A 80 10.08 6.57 25.19
C ASN A 80 9.31 7.62 24.35
N LYS A 81 9.10 7.30 23.08
CA LYS A 81 8.37 8.17 22.12
C LYS A 81 7.36 7.35 21.36
N PRO A 82 6.16 7.89 21.06
CA PRO A 82 5.23 7.24 20.13
C PRO A 82 5.80 7.24 18.72
N PHE A 83 5.27 6.38 17.85
CA PHE A 83 5.56 6.37 16.44
C PHE A 83 4.29 6.67 15.64
N PHE A 84 4.48 7.15 14.42
CA PHE A 84 3.46 7.24 13.38
C PHE A 84 3.98 6.57 12.11
N VAL A 85 3.18 5.71 11.52
CA VAL A 85 3.51 5.01 10.26
C VAL A 85 2.37 5.20 9.27
N TRP A 86 2.68 5.77 8.13
CA TRP A 86 1.82 5.73 6.96
C TRP A 86 2.36 4.63 6.03
N TYR A 87 1.75 3.46 6.10
CA TYR A 87 2.13 2.31 5.30
C TYR A 87 1.26 2.24 4.05
N ASN A 88 1.88 2.43 2.90
CA ASN A 88 1.20 2.56 1.61
C ASN A 88 1.75 1.52 0.62
N PRO A 89 1.19 0.30 0.60
CA PRO A 89 1.58 -0.72 -0.37
C PRO A 89 1.22 -0.29 -1.80
N ALA A 90 1.94 -0.80 -2.78
CA ALA A 90 1.68 -0.54 -4.20
C ALA A 90 0.44 -1.30 -4.71
N ARG A 91 0.08 -2.42 -4.07
CA ARG A 91 -1.14 -3.18 -4.38
C ARG A 91 -2.34 -2.55 -3.68
N MET A 92 -3.53 -2.51 -4.24
CA MET A 92 -3.97 -3.11 -5.52
C MET A 92 -4.17 -2.01 -6.56
N HIS A 93 -3.12 -1.53 -7.15
CA HIS A 93 -3.21 -0.60 -8.27
C HIS A 93 -3.34 -1.39 -9.59
N ILE A 94 -3.84 -0.73 -10.66
CA ILE A 94 -3.80 -1.25 -12.03
C ILE A 94 -2.39 -1.74 -12.37
N THR A 95 -2.27 -2.78 -13.18
CA THR A 95 -1.01 -3.46 -13.50
C THR A 95 -0.33 -4.14 -12.29
N THR A 96 -1.13 -4.84 -11.50
CA THR A 96 -0.63 -5.65 -10.38
C THR A 96 0.36 -6.70 -10.86
N MET A 97 1.59 -6.62 -10.33
CA MET A 97 2.66 -7.57 -10.59
C MET A 97 2.79 -8.52 -9.40
N LEU A 98 2.60 -9.82 -9.65
CA LEU A 98 2.63 -10.84 -8.60
C LEU A 98 4.00 -11.51 -8.53
N SER A 99 4.47 -11.80 -7.33
CA SER A 99 5.66 -12.63 -7.16
C SER A 99 5.37 -14.09 -7.52
N PRO A 100 6.40 -14.90 -7.83
CA PRO A 100 6.21 -16.30 -8.22
C PRO A 100 5.39 -17.14 -7.22
N LYS A 101 5.55 -16.86 -5.91
CA LYS A 101 4.77 -17.50 -4.83
C LYS A 101 3.27 -17.31 -5.04
N TYR A 102 2.87 -16.10 -5.38
CA TYR A 102 1.46 -15.74 -5.53
C TYR A 102 0.93 -16.08 -6.92
N LEU A 103 1.75 -15.99 -7.96
CA LEU A 103 1.39 -16.48 -9.30
C LEU A 103 0.98 -17.96 -9.27
N ALA A 104 1.60 -18.77 -8.43
CA ALA A 104 1.27 -20.18 -8.27
C ALA A 104 -0.12 -20.42 -7.63
N MET A 105 -0.77 -19.38 -7.10
CA MET A 105 -2.12 -19.45 -6.52
C MET A 105 -3.23 -19.14 -7.51
N LEU A 106 -2.89 -18.77 -8.77
CA LEU A 106 -3.87 -18.44 -9.79
C LEU A 106 -4.65 -19.68 -10.24
N GLY A 107 -5.96 -19.49 -10.45
CA GLY A 107 -6.88 -20.46 -11.02
C GLY A 107 -7.04 -21.73 -10.19
N GLU A 108 -7.54 -22.77 -10.84
CA GLU A 108 -7.82 -24.06 -10.20
C GLU A 108 -6.58 -24.73 -9.59
N LYS A 109 -5.38 -24.46 -10.12
CA LYS A 109 -4.12 -24.99 -9.57
C LYS A 109 -3.87 -24.51 -8.13
N GLY A 110 -4.34 -23.30 -7.79
CA GLY A 110 -4.32 -22.79 -6.43
C GLY A 110 -5.43 -23.33 -5.52
N GLY A 111 -6.34 -24.13 -6.08
CA GLY A 111 -7.44 -24.76 -5.35
C GLY A 111 -8.60 -23.83 -4.97
N LYS A 112 -8.64 -22.60 -5.52
CA LYS A 112 -9.64 -21.58 -5.15
C LYS A 112 -10.23 -20.83 -6.34
N ASP A 113 -9.80 -21.12 -7.55
CA ASP A 113 -10.20 -20.40 -8.78
C ASP A 113 -10.00 -18.87 -8.68
N TRP A 114 -8.90 -18.46 -8.08
CA TRP A 114 -8.59 -17.04 -7.89
C TRP A 114 -8.01 -16.39 -9.15
N GLY A 115 -8.50 -15.18 -9.46
CA GLY A 115 -7.90 -14.29 -10.45
C GLY A 115 -6.73 -13.47 -9.89
N ILE A 116 -6.21 -12.57 -10.73
CA ILE A 116 -5.06 -11.71 -10.37
C ILE A 116 -5.37 -10.83 -9.15
N ASN A 117 -6.59 -10.33 -9.04
CA ASN A 117 -6.95 -9.44 -7.94
C ASN A 117 -7.02 -10.16 -6.60
N GLU A 118 -7.64 -11.33 -6.55
CA GLU A 118 -7.72 -12.12 -5.32
C GLU A 118 -6.32 -12.51 -4.85
N VAL A 119 -5.45 -12.91 -5.77
CA VAL A 119 -4.07 -13.27 -5.45
C VAL A 119 -3.26 -12.05 -5.04
N GLY A 120 -3.46 -10.91 -5.70
CA GLY A 120 -2.83 -9.65 -5.32
C GLY A 120 -3.28 -9.16 -3.94
N MET A 121 -4.57 -9.27 -3.64
CA MET A 121 -5.11 -9.01 -2.30
C MET A 121 -4.48 -9.93 -1.25
N LYS A 122 -4.28 -11.22 -1.58
CA LYS A 122 -3.60 -12.16 -0.69
C LYS A 122 -2.15 -11.75 -0.42
N GLN A 123 -1.43 -11.28 -1.43
CA GLN A 123 -0.06 -10.78 -1.25
C GLN A 123 -0.03 -9.52 -0.37
N MET A 124 -0.97 -8.60 -0.58
CA MET A 124 -1.11 -7.41 0.28
C MET A 124 -1.47 -7.79 1.71
N ASP A 125 -2.43 -8.69 1.91
CA ASP A 125 -2.87 -9.16 3.22
C ASP A 125 -1.72 -9.81 4.00
N ASP A 126 -0.93 -10.67 3.35
CA ASP A 126 0.25 -11.28 3.97
C ASP A 126 1.27 -10.22 4.43
N ASN A 127 1.50 -9.18 3.63
CA ASN A 127 2.40 -8.08 3.99
C ASN A 127 1.88 -7.25 5.17
N ILE A 128 0.57 -6.97 5.21
CA ILE A 128 -0.07 -6.33 6.37
C ILE A 128 0.07 -7.23 7.60
N GLY A 129 -0.16 -8.53 7.44
CA GLY A 129 0.00 -9.52 8.50
C GLY A 129 1.39 -9.50 9.13
N LEU A 130 2.46 -9.33 8.34
CA LEU A 130 3.84 -9.20 8.84
C LEU A 130 4.00 -7.97 9.76
N VAL A 131 3.42 -6.83 9.38
CA VAL A 131 3.48 -5.60 10.18
C VAL A 131 2.69 -5.75 11.47
N LEU A 132 1.50 -6.35 11.43
CA LEU A 132 0.69 -6.62 12.62
C LEU A 132 1.39 -7.60 13.57
N ALA A 133 1.96 -8.69 13.04
CA ALA A 133 2.74 -9.63 13.84
C ALA A 133 3.96 -8.97 14.50
N LYS A 134 4.59 -7.99 13.82
CA LYS A 134 5.66 -7.20 14.41
C LYS A 134 5.18 -6.36 15.59
N LEU A 135 4.07 -5.66 15.46
CA LEU A 135 3.46 -4.89 16.55
C LEU A 135 3.10 -5.79 17.75
N GLU A 136 2.58 -6.98 17.49
CA GLU A 136 2.27 -7.97 18.51
C GLU A 136 3.54 -8.44 19.24
N ALA A 137 4.59 -8.81 18.50
CA ALA A 137 5.88 -9.22 19.06
C ALA A 137 6.55 -8.12 19.91
N MET A 138 6.34 -6.86 19.57
CA MET A 138 6.77 -5.70 20.37
C MET A 138 5.88 -5.49 21.61
N GLY A 139 4.71 -6.14 21.70
CA GLY A 139 3.69 -5.88 22.72
C GLY A 139 3.07 -4.49 22.57
N GLN A 140 3.00 -3.96 21.35
CA GLN A 140 2.45 -2.65 21.04
C GLN A 140 1.13 -2.72 20.28
N LEU A 141 0.68 -3.89 19.84
CA LEU A 141 -0.50 -4.03 18.99
C LEU A 141 -1.78 -3.47 19.66
N ASP A 142 -1.94 -3.66 20.95
CA ASP A 142 -3.10 -3.14 21.69
C ASP A 142 -2.98 -1.67 22.10
N ASN A 143 -1.77 -1.14 22.04
CA ASN A 143 -1.49 0.29 22.27
C ASN A 143 -1.26 1.06 20.96
N THR A 144 -1.75 0.53 19.86
CA THR A 144 -1.61 1.14 18.53
C THR A 144 -2.98 1.27 17.88
N ILE A 145 -3.27 2.46 17.36
CA ILE A 145 -4.40 2.68 16.47
C ILE A 145 -4.01 2.13 15.11
N VAL A 146 -4.67 1.07 14.67
CA VAL A 146 -4.47 0.48 13.34
C VAL A 146 -5.66 0.87 12.47
N VAL A 147 -5.37 1.51 11.35
CA VAL A 147 -6.38 1.91 10.37
C VAL A 147 -6.05 1.28 9.02
N PHE A 148 -7.05 0.68 8.40
CA PHE A 148 -7.00 0.22 7.02
C PHE A 148 -8.06 0.96 6.21
N THR A 149 -7.66 1.54 5.09
CA THR A 149 -8.54 2.21 4.14
C THR A 149 -7.90 2.20 2.76
N THR A 150 -8.60 2.72 1.76
CA THR A 150 -8.06 2.96 0.42
C THR A 150 -8.22 4.44 0.04
N ASP A 151 -7.50 4.88 -0.96
CA ASP A 151 -7.43 6.28 -1.40
C ASP A 151 -8.62 6.69 -2.27
N ASN A 152 -9.20 5.76 -3.02
CA ASN A 152 -10.33 5.98 -3.92
C ASN A 152 -11.17 4.72 -4.10
N GLY A 153 -12.33 4.88 -4.72
CA GLY A 153 -13.21 3.79 -5.09
C GLY A 153 -12.67 2.92 -6.23
N ALA A 154 -13.41 1.87 -6.55
CA ALA A 154 -13.02 0.86 -7.53
C ALA A 154 -12.75 1.47 -8.92
N GLU A 155 -11.76 0.92 -9.61
CA GLU A 155 -11.41 1.30 -10.97
C GLU A 155 -12.21 0.48 -11.98
N VAL A 156 -13.30 1.06 -12.50
CA VAL A 156 -14.28 0.34 -13.35
C VAL A 156 -13.70 -0.12 -14.68
N ILE A 157 -12.62 0.52 -15.15
CA ILE A 157 -11.99 0.16 -16.44
C ILE A 157 -11.27 -1.18 -16.40
N THR A 158 -11.01 -1.71 -15.22
CA THR A 158 -10.39 -3.03 -15.01
C THR A 158 -11.43 -4.13 -14.76
N TYR A 159 -12.72 -3.84 -15.01
CA TYR A 159 -13.79 -4.83 -14.87
C TYR A 159 -13.50 -6.10 -15.74
N PRO A 160 -13.77 -7.31 -15.22
CA PRO A 160 -14.39 -7.60 -13.93
C PRO A 160 -13.42 -7.60 -12.75
N ASP A 161 -12.12 -7.61 -12.98
CA ASP A 161 -11.09 -7.85 -11.97
C ASP A 161 -10.99 -6.74 -10.92
N GLY A 162 -11.18 -5.47 -11.30
CA GLY A 162 -11.13 -4.33 -10.39
C GLY A 162 -12.32 -4.25 -9.40
N GLY A 163 -13.29 -5.13 -9.57
CA GLY A 163 -14.52 -5.10 -8.80
C GLY A 163 -15.41 -3.89 -9.14
N VAL A 164 -16.62 -3.92 -8.60
CA VAL A 164 -17.59 -2.82 -8.70
C VAL A 164 -18.31 -2.64 -7.38
N THR A 165 -18.80 -1.44 -7.12
CA THR A 165 -19.67 -1.13 -5.99
C THR A 165 -21.09 -0.82 -6.50
N PRO A 166 -22.13 -0.87 -5.64
CA PRO A 166 -23.48 -0.45 -6.02
C PRO A 166 -23.60 1.05 -6.23
N PHE A 167 -22.58 1.81 -5.94
CA PHE A 167 -22.58 3.27 -6.02
C PHE A 167 -22.24 3.74 -7.44
N ARG A 168 -22.87 4.85 -7.84
CA ARG A 168 -22.61 5.45 -9.13
C ARG A 168 -21.17 5.92 -9.27
N GLY A 169 -20.57 5.72 -10.45
CA GLY A 169 -19.20 6.11 -10.77
C GLY A 169 -18.16 5.16 -10.23
N GLY A 170 -16.92 5.55 -10.29
CA GLY A 170 -15.76 4.81 -9.83
C GLY A 170 -14.57 5.76 -9.69
N LYS A 171 -13.37 5.23 -9.54
CA LYS A 171 -12.12 6.00 -9.50
C LYS A 171 -12.11 7.11 -10.56
N LEU A 172 -11.56 8.27 -10.23
CA LEU A 172 -11.52 9.50 -11.04
C LEU A 172 -12.87 10.24 -11.20
N THR A 173 -13.90 9.85 -10.48
CA THR A 173 -15.17 10.57 -10.44
C THR A 173 -15.47 11.15 -9.07
N THR A 174 -16.27 12.19 -9.01
CA THR A 174 -16.77 12.80 -7.76
C THR A 174 -18.06 12.15 -7.23
N TRP A 175 -18.51 11.07 -7.88
CA TRP A 175 -19.64 10.28 -7.43
C TRP A 175 -19.25 9.35 -6.27
N GLU A 176 -20.23 8.86 -5.51
CA GLU A 176 -19.98 7.99 -4.37
C GLU A 176 -19.12 6.77 -4.71
N GLY A 177 -19.27 6.17 -5.90
CA GLY A 177 -18.43 5.06 -6.33
C GLY A 177 -16.95 5.40 -6.49
N GLY A 178 -16.61 6.68 -6.62
CA GLY A 178 -15.22 7.14 -6.67
C GLY A 178 -14.66 7.62 -5.33
N MET A 179 -15.52 8.07 -4.41
CA MET A 179 -15.11 8.72 -3.17
C MET A 179 -15.42 7.90 -1.92
N ARG A 180 -16.49 7.09 -1.93
CA ARG A 180 -16.89 6.26 -0.81
C ARG A 180 -16.05 5.00 -0.77
N VAL A 181 -15.20 4.90 0.24
CA VAL A 181 -14.24 3.81 0.42
C VAL A 181 -14.46 3.07 1.73
N PRO A 182 -14.13 1.79 1.81
CA PRO A 182 -14.15 1.06 3.06
C PRO A 182 -13.09 1.59 4.02
N MET A 183 -13.41 1.63 5.32
CA MET A 183 -12.46 1.92 6.37
C MET A 183 -12.67 0.98 7.54
N MET A 184 -11.60 0.47 8.10
CA MET A 184 -11.58 -0.31 9.33
C MET A 184 -10.60 0.32 10.30
N ALA A 185 -11.00 0.46 11.57
CA ALA A 185 -10.15 0.98 12.62
C ALA A 185 -10.16 0.03 13.82
N ARG A 186 -8.98 -0.23 14.38
CA ARG A 186 -8.79 -1.03 15.58
C ARG A 186 -8.06 -0.21 16.62
N TRP A 187 -8.67 -0.04 17.79
CA TRP A 187 -8.07 0.59 18.96
C TRP A 187 -8.70 0.01 20.23
N PRO A 188 -8.17 -1.08 20.78
CA PRO A 188 -8.74 -1.73 21.97
C PRO A 188 -8.87 -0.79 23.14
N GLY A 189 -9.98 -0.91 23.87
CA GLY A 189 -10.31 -0.02 25.00
C GLY A 189 -10.92 1.33 24.60
N HIS A 190 -10.86 1.72 23.33
CA HIS A 190 -11.41 2.98 22.80
C HIS A 190 -12.48 2.77 21.74
N ILE A 191 -12.26 1.86 20.81
CA ILE A 191 -13.22 1.48 19.77
C ILE A 191 -13.76 0.10 20.10
N PRO A 192 -15.09 -0.04 20.38
CA PRO A 192 -15.69 -1.34 20.64
C PRO A 192 -15.55 -2.29 19.45
N ALA A 193 -15.15 -3.54 19.71
CA ALA A 193 -15.01 -4.55 18.66
C ALA A 193 -16.36 -4.89 18.02
N GLY A 194 -16.36 -5.17 16.72
CA GLY A 194 -17.54 -5.60 15.97
C GLY A 194 -18.61 -4.52 15.77
N THR A 195 -18.29 -3.24 16.00
CA THR A 195 -19.21 -2.13 15.76
C THR A 195 -19.08 -1.61 14.32
N THR A 196 -20.21 -1.10 13.81
CA THR A 196 -20.27 -0.38 12.53
C THR A 196 -20.69 1.06 12.79
N ASN A 197 -20.15 1.99 12.03
CA ASN A 197 -20.49 3.41 12.10
C ASN A 197 -20.73 3.93 10.67
N ASP A 198 -21.89 4.54 10.45
CA ASP A 198 -22.32 5.07 9.15
C ASP A 198 -22.13 6.60 9.04
N GLN A 199 -21.46 7.24 10.00
CA GLN A 199 -21.13 8.65 9.90
C GLN A 199 -20.11 8.90 8.79
N ILE A 200 -20.25 10.04 8.12
CA ILE A 200 -19.29 10.46 7.11
C ILE A 200 -17.99 10.86 7.80
N PHE A 201 -16.90 10.22 7.39
CA PHE A 201 -15.54 10.53 7.82
C PHE A 201 -14.69 10.79 6.56
N SER A 202 -14.01 11.92 6.55
CA SER A 202 -13.14 12.34 5.45
C SER A 202 -11.67 12.08 5.77
N MET A 203 -10.86 11.88 4.74
CA MET A 203 -9.40 11.83 4.91
C MET A 203 -8.83 13.11 5.53
N LEU A 204 -9.52 14.25 5.39
CA LEU A 204 -9.15 15.52 6.02
C LEU A 204 -9.31 15.50 7.54
N ASP A 205 -10.15 14.62 8.07
CA ASP A 205 -10.40 14.51 9.50
C ASP A 205 -9.27 13.81 10.27
N TRP A 206 -8.40 13.07 9.54
CA TRP A 206 -7.31 12.31 10.17
C TRP A 206 -6.30 13.21 10.87
N LEU A 207 -5.85 14.28 10.21
CA LEU A 207 -4.82 15.14 10.79
C LEU A 207 -5.25 15.75 12.13
N PRO A 208 -6.39 16.46 12.23
CA PRO A 208 -6.84 17.01 13.51
C PRO A 208 -7.14 15.91 14.54
N THR A 209 -7.70 14.78 14.13
CA THR A 209 -7.96 13.64 15.02
C THR A 209 -6.68 13.09 15.64
N LEU A 210 -5.66 12.82 14.85
CA LEU A 210 -4.39 12.26 15.33
C LEU A 210 -3.62 13.29 16.18
N VAL A 211 -3.65 14.58 15.82
CA VAL A 211 -3.05 15.65 16.60
C VAL A 211 -3.72 15.74 17.98
N ASN A 212 -5.05 15.68 18.03
CA ASN A 212 -5.80 15.69 19.29
C ASN A 212 -5.46 14.49 20.17
N ILE A 213 -5.45 13.27 19.60
CA ILE A 213 -5.09 12.04 20.31
C ILE A 213 -3.66 12.10 20.85
N ALA A 214 -2.75 12.73 20.13
CA ALA A 214 -1.36 12.93 20.54
C ALA A 214 -1.19 14.06 21.60
N GLY A 215 -2.27 14.72 22.03
CA GLY A 215 -2.23 15.81 23.00
C GLY A 215 -1.81 17.16 22.41
N GLY A 216 -1.84 17.30 21.10
CA GLY A 216 -1.57 18.57 20.41
C GLY A 216 -2.79 19.50 20.42
N PRO A 217 -2.60 20.79 20.08
CA PRO A 217 -3.70 21.75 19.96
C PRO A 217 -4.60 21.40 18.77
N THR A 218 -5.90 21.52 18.95
CA THR A 218 -6.95 21.37 17.92
C THR A 218 -7.46 22.72 17.47
#